data_6761141ef75edadba5dde0006ec3ce82
#
_entry.id   6761141ef75edadba5dde0006ec3ce82
#
_cell.length_a   1.000
_cell.length_b   1.000
_cell.length_c   1.000
_cell.angle_alpha   90.00
_cell.angle_beta   90.00
_cell.angle_gamma   90.00
#
_symmetry.space_group_name_H-M   'P 1'
#
loop_
_entity.id
_entity.type
_entity.pdbx_description
1 polymer ?
#
loop_
_entity_poly.entity_id
_entity_poly.type
_entity_poly.pdbx_seq_one_letter_code
_entity_poly.pdbx_strand_id
1 'polypeptide(L)'
;MSRHLQTLFLLAVLSFLFVIPTQAQVTTASMSGTVMFQDEPVIGATVLAVHEPSGTNYGTITNVDGRFSLQGMRTGGPYKVTISYVGYQSAVYSGITLQLGENYNLNVKLKESSETLDEIVITAAKTKFNTEKTGATTNISSSQITSLPTINRSISDIARLSPYASDMSFAGGDGRSTNFTVDGANFNNNFGLSDNLPGGGNPISMDAIEEVQVVIAPFDVRQTNFIGGGINAITKSGTNTFKGSAYTYFQNQNMRGNSIDGEDLGARAKESKTIYGATFGGPIIKNKLFFFANVEVEKQPQQVIKWRESNRTRITTYLALHSPTCKRYPIS
;
A
#
# COMPACT_ATOMS: atom_id res chain seq x y z
N MET A 1 1.91 18.04 44.48
CA MET A 1 1.80 18.12 42.99
C MET A 1 1.50 19.56 42.64
N SER A 2 2.37 20.23 41.88
CA SER A 2 2.19 21.66 41.56
C SER A 2 0.92 21.87 40.70
N ARG A 3 0.22 22.98 40.92
CA ARG A 3 -0.98 23.36 40.16
C ARG A 3 -0.77 23.28 38.63
N HIS A 4 0.44 23.52 38.15
CA HIS A 4 0.83 23.39 36.75
C HIS A 4 0.82 21.94 36.25
N LEU A 5 1.15 20.97 37.09
CA LEU A 5 1.13 19.53 36.73
C LEU A 5 -0.30 19.03 36.62
N GLN A 6 -1.21 19.53 37.46
CA GLN A 6 -2.64 19.19 37.38
C GLN A 6 -3.32 19.82 36.15
N THR A 7 -2.97 21.06 35.78
CA THR A 7 -3.48 21.69 34.55
C THR A 7 -2.94 21.01 33.29
N LEU A 8 -1.67 20.59 33.30
CA LEU A 8 -1.10 19.85 32.17
C LEU A 8 -1.74 18.47 32.01
N PHE A 9 -2.02 17.78 33.11
CA PHE A 9 -2.72 16.50 33.10
C PHE A 9 -4.17 16.65 32.64
N LEU A 10 -4.87 17.71 33.09
CA LEU A 10 -6.24 17.99 32.66
C LEU A 10 -6.30 18.35 31.15
N LEU A 11 -5.33 19.13 30.66
CA LEU A 11 -5.21 19.45 29.22
C LEU A 11 -4.90 18.20 28.39
N ALA A 12 -4.05 17.30 28.86
CA ALA A 12 -3.77 16.01 28.20
C ALA A 12 -5.00 15.11 28.16
N VAL A 13 -5.77 15.03 29.24
CA VAL A 13 -7.03 14.26 29.30
C VAL A 13 -8.10 14.88 28.40
N LEU A 14 -8.20 16.22 28.37
CA LEU A 14 -9.13 16.94 27.51
C LEU A 14 -8.79 16.76 26.02
N SER A 15 -7.50 16.74 25.67
CA SER A 15 -7.00 16.45 24.31
C SER A 15 -7.36 15.02 23.85
N PHE A 16 -7.42 14.06 24.76
CA PHE A 16 -7.80 12.68 24.45
C PHE A 16 -9.32 12.51 24.21
N LEU A 17 -10.14 13.44 24.69
CA LEU A 17 -11.60 13.43 24.49
C LEU A 17 -12.02 13.98 23.11
N PHE A 18 -11.15 14.68 22.41
CA PHE A 18 -11.38 15.17 21.04
C PHE A 18 -10.86 14.24 19.95
N VAL A 19 -10.82 12.94 20.18
CA VAL A 19 -10.60 11.97 19.09
C VAL A 19 -11.87 11.92 18.25
N ILE A 20 -11.94 12.82 17.27
CA ILE A 20 -12.97 12.76 16.23
C ILE A 20 -12.72 11.46 15.47
N PRO A 21 -13.70 10.55 15.34
CA PRO A 21 -13.56 9.38 14.49
C PRO A 21 -13.33 9.87 13.06
N THR A 22 -12.08 9.88 12.60
CA THR A 22 -11.78 10.07 11.20
C THR A 22 -12.32 8.84 10.47
N GLN A 23 -13.22 9.06 9.54
CA GLN A 23 -13.70 8.01 8.64
C GLN A 23 -12.50 7.54 7.83
N ALA A 24 -11.87 6.47 8.28
CA ALA A 24 -10.73 5.88 7.60
C ALA A 24 -11.20 5.29 6.27
N GLN A 25 -10.45 5.54 5.21
CA GLN A 25 -10.63 4.88 3.94
C GLN A 25 -10.43 3.36 4.10
N VAL A 26 -10.64 2.60 3.02
CA VAL A 26 -10.55 1.14 3.06
C VAL A 26 -9.13 0.72 3.44
N THR A 27 -8.96 0.16 4.63
CA THR A 27 -7.68 -0.32 5.17
C THR A 27 -7.70 -1.81 5.49
N THR A 28 -8.82 -2.47 5.24
CA THR A 28 -9.06 -3.87 5.58
C THR A 28 -9.60 -4.66 4.39
N ALA A 29 -9.57 -5.98 4.52
CA ALA A 29 -10.23 -6.90 3.63
C ALA A 29 -11.48 -7.49 4.30
N SER A 30 -12.26 -8.26 3.55
CA SER A 30 -13.40 -9.01 4.05
C SER A 30 -13.43 -10.41 3.42
N MET A 31 -14.16 -11.32 4.06
CA MET A 31 -14.41 -12.65 3.53
C MET A 31 -15.90 -12.96 3.67
N SER A 32 -16.50 -13.45 2.62
CA SER A 32 -17.89 -13.91 2.62
C SER A 32 -18.01 -15.24 1.90
N GLY A 33 -19.15 -15.89 2.01
CA GLY A 33 -19.38 -17.14 1.29
C GLY A 33 -20.61 -17.85 1.77
N THR A 34 -20.78 -19.07 1.27
CA THR A 34 -21.89 -19.96 1.61
C THR A 34 -21.38 -21.31 2.08
N VAL A 35 -22.06 -21.87 3.06
CA VAL A 35 -21.82 -23.23 3.56
C VAL A 35 -23.05 -24.09 3.20
N MET A 36 -22.82 -25.10 2.40
CA MET A 36 -23.87 -25.96 1.86
C MET A 36 -23.59 -27.43 2.16
N PHE A 37 -24.65 -28.23 2.29
CA PHE A 37 -24.59 -29.68 2.30
C PHE A 37 -25.64 -30.22 1.33
N GLN A 38 -25.25 -31.05 0.34
CA GLN A 38 -26.13 -31.60 -0.69
C GLN A 38 -27.09 -30.57 -1.32
N ASP A 39 -26.56 -29.34 -1.56
CA ASP A 39 -27.26 -28.16 -2.04
C ASP A 39 -28.32 -27.54 -1.10
N GLU A 40 -28.36 -27.99 0.16
CA GLU A 40 -29.09 -27.32 1.25
C GLU A 40 -28.20 -26.39 2.07
N PRO A 41 -28.70 -25.20 2.51
CA PRO A 41 -27.93 -24.28 3.32
C PRO A 41 -27.72 -24.83 4.74
N VAL A 42 -26.50 -24.78 5.25
CA VAL A 42 -26.16 -25.17 6.62
C VAL A 42 -26.27 -23.97 7.54
N ILE A 43 -27.29 -23.96 8.39
CA ILE A 43 -27.61 -22.88 9.33
C ILE A 43 -26.80 -23.06 10.62
N GLY A 44 -26.13 -21.98 11.12
CA GLY A 44 -25.42 -22.02 12.41
C GLY A 44 -24.06 -22.72 12.36
N ALA A 45 -23.51 -22.99 11.16
CA ALA A 45 -22.13 -23.48 11.05
C ALA A 45 -21.15 -22.41 11.51
N THR A 46 -20.16 -22.82 12.33
CA THR A 46 -19.12 -21.94 12.82
C THR A 46 -18.03 -21.77 11.76
N VAL A 47 -17.70 -20.52 11.44
CA VAL A 47 -16.60 -20.14 10.54
C VAL A 47 -15.55 -19.39 11.35
N LEU A 48 -14.36 -19.96 11.46
CA LEU A 48 -13.22 -19.40 12.18
C LEU A 48 -12.06 -19.18 11.22
N ALA A 49 -11.68 -17.94 11.00
CA ALA A 49 -10.51 -17.56 10.19
C ALA A 49 -9.38 -17.07 11.12
N VAL A 50 -8.23 -17.70 11.03
CA VAL A 50 -7.03 -17.37 11.81
C VAL A 50 -5.97 -16.78 10.89
N HIS A 51 -5.54 -15.56 11.15
CA HIS A 51 -4.38 -14.97 10.51
C HIS A 51 -3.10 -15.56 11.13
N GLU A 52 -2.48 -16.54 10.47
CA GLU A 52 -1.37 -17.31 11.04
C GLU A 52 -0.19 -16.44 11.51
N PRO A 53 0.25 -15.38 10.77
CA PRO A 53 1.40 -14.59 11.21
C PRO A 53 1.20 -13.83 12.53
N SER A 54 -0.05 -13.41 12.83
CA SER A 54 -0.36 -12.67 14.07
C SER A 54 -1.18 -13.48 15.08
N GLY A 55 -1.72 -14.64 14.70
CA GLY A 55 -2.64 -15.41 15.52
C GLY A 55 -3.98 -14.72 15.78
N THR A 56 -4.32 -13.68 14.98
CA THR A 56 -5.61 -12.99 15.11
C THR A 56 -6.74 -13.86 14.61
N ASN A 57 -7.79 -14.00 15.40
CA ASN A 57 -8.96 -14.82 15.10
C ASN A 57 -10.14 -13.94 14.69
N TYR A 58 -10.83 -14.35 13.63
CA TYR A 58 -12.08 -13.77 13.16
C TYR A 58 -13.11 -14.89 13.11
N GLY A 59 -14.25 -14.72 13.79
CA GLY A 59 -15.27 -15.75 13.92
C GLY A 59 -16.66 -15.23 13.56
N THR A 60 -17.46 -16.06 12.92
CA THR A 60 -18.88 -15.82 12.63
C THR A 60 -19.62 -17.14 12.52
N ILE A 61 -20.95 -17.07 12.43
CA ILE A 61 -21.83 -18.21 12.17
C ILE A 61 -22.61 -17.97 10.89
N THR A 62 -23.02 -19.04 10.21
CA THR A 62 -23.87 -18.94 9.02
C THR A 62 -25.30 -18.59 9.37
N ASN A 63 -25.94 -17.79 8.49
CA ASN A 63 -27.34 -17.40 8.60
C ASN A 63 -28.29 -18.48 8.03
N VAL A 64 -29.59 -18.15 7.95
CA VAL A 64 -30.64 -19.05 7.43
C VAL A 64 -30.45 -19.49 5.97
N ASP A 65 -29.73 -18.70 5.19
CA ASP A 65 -29.37 -19.01 3.80
C ASP A 65 -28.01 -19.72 3.70
N GLY A 66 -27.40 -20.14 4.82
CA GLY A 66 -26.05 -20.71 4.85
C GLY A 66 -24.93 -19.70 4.57
N ARG A 67 -25.24 -18.40 4.52
CA ARG A 67 -24.25 -17.34 4.22
C ARG A 67 -23.53 -16.87 5.46
N PHE A 68 -22.24 -16.54 5.30
CA PHE A 68 -21.44 -15.89 6.33
C PHE A 68 -20.72 -14.67 5.80
N SER A 69 -20.33 -13.75 6.69
CA SER A 69 -19.50 -12.58 6.38
C SER A 69 -18.58 -12.27 7.56
N LEU A 70 -17.29 -12.10 7.26
CA LEU A 70 -16.24 -11.64 8.15
C LEU A 70 -15.73 -10.30 7.62
N GLN A 71 -15.87 -9.25 8.41
CA GLN A 71 -15.48 -7.88 8.06
C GLN A 71 -14.26 -7.44 8.86
N GLY A 72 -13.55 -6.41 8.36
CA GLY A 72 -12.43 -5.81 9.08
C GLY A 72 -11.22 -6.73 9.23
N MET A 73 -11.01 -7.66 8.30
CA MET A 73 -9.89 -8.57 8.29
C MET A 73 -8.60 -7.87 7.85
N ARG A 74 -7.47 -8.26 8.43
CA ARG A 74 -6.16 -7.74 8.00
C ARG A 74 -5.86 -8.19 6.57
N THR A 75 -5.19 -7.35 5.82
CA THR A 75 -4.65 -7.71 4.50
C THR A 75 -3.43 -8.62 4.65
N GLY A 76 -3.10 -9.33 3.59
CA GLY A 76 -2.01 -10.31 3.60
C GLY A 76 -2.48 -11.67 4.04
N GLY A 77 -1.61 -12.44 4.67
CA GLY A 77 -1.85 -13.82 5.08
C GLY A 77 -0.53 -14.56 5.35
N PRO A 78 -0.53 -15.88 5.42
CA PRO A 78 -1.65 -16.79 5.13
C PRO A 78 -2.72 -16.83 6.22
N TYR A 79 -3.94 -17.13 5.81
CA TYR A 79 -5.06 -17.44 6.69
C TYR A 79 -5.35 -18.93 6.67
N LYS A 80 -5.72 -19.46 7.85
CA LYS A 80 -6.34 -20.79 8.03
C LYS A 80 -7.81 -20.56 8.39
N VAL A 81 -8.72 -21.05 7.54
CA VAL A 81 -10.18 -20.93 7.75
C VAL A 81 -10.73 -22.31 8.05
N THR A 82 -11.35 -22.46 9.21
CA THR A 82 -11.97 -23.71 9.66
C THR A 82 -13.49 -23.52 9.72
N ILE A 83 -14.21 -24.38 9.04
CA ILE A 83 -15.67 -24.42 9.06
C ILE A 83 -16.10 -25.71 9.75
N SER A 84 -16.89 -25.59 10.81
CA SER A 84 -17.36 -26.72 11.61
C SER A 84 -18.85 -26.64 11.89
N TYR A 85 -19.49 -27.80 11.87
CA TYR A 85 -20.90 -27.98 12.23
C TYR A 85 -21.12 -29.36 12.84
N VAL A 86 -22.04 -29.45 13.81
CA VAL A 86 -22.31 -30.71 14.52
C VAL A 86 -22.84 -31.78 13.55
N GLY A 87 -22.21 -32.96 13.54
CA GLY A 87 -22.56 -34.07 12.65
C GLY A 87 -21.89 -34.04 11.29
N TYR A 88 -21.06 -33.04 11.02
CA TYR A 88 -20.32 -32.90 9.76
C TYR A 88 -18.82 -32.90 9.96
N GLN A 89 -18.10 -33.34 8.95
CA GLN A 89 -16.64 -33.26 8.91
C GLN A 89 -16.19 -31.81 8.78
N SER A 90 -15.24 -31.38 9.63
CA SER A 90 -14.69 -30.02 9.55
C SER A 90 -13.91 -29.79 8.26
N ALA A 91 -14.22 -28.71 7.54
CA ALA A 91 -13.49 -28.30 6.36
C ALA A 91 -12.45 -27.23 6.73
N VAL A 92 -11.19 -27.44 6.33
CA VAL A 92 -10.08 -26.52 6.62
C VAL A 92 -9.46 -26.04 5.30
N TYR A 93 -9.41 -24.74 5.16
CA TYR A 93 -8.77 -24.05 4.02
C TYR A 93 -7.54 -23.31 4.52
N SER A 94 -6.38 -23.61 3.97
CA SER A 94 -5.11 -22.99 4.35
C SER A 94 -4.47 -22.22 3.18
N GLY A 95 -3.59 -21.26 3.51
CA GLY A 95 -2.84 -20.50 2.52
C GLY A 95 -3.63 -19.36 1.84
N ILE A 96 -4.80 -18.99 2.36
CA ILE A 96 -5.60 -17.88 1.83
C ILE A 96 -4.87 -16.57 2.12
N THR A 97 -4.73 -15.72 1.09
CA THR A 97 -4.17 -14.37 1.21
C THR A 97 -5.23 -13.37 0.80
N LEU A 98 -5.52 -12.41 1.68
CA LEU A 98 -6.52 -11.37 1.45
C LEU A 98 -5.85 -10.09 0.93
N GLN A 99 -6.41 -9.49 -0.11
CA GLN A 99 -5.95 -8.22 -0.67
C GLN A 99 -6.74 -7.04 -0.10
N LEU A 100 -6.13 -5.87 -0.11
CA LEU A 100 -6.74 -4.63 0.36
C LEU A 100 -8.04 -4.33 -0.39
N GLY A 101 -9.12 -4.06 0.38
CA GLY A 101 -10.42 -3.73 -0.15
C GLY A 101 -11.14 -4.89 -0.86
N GLU A 102 -10.55 -6.08 -0.85
CA GLU A 102 -11.14 -7.26 -1.47
C GLU A 102 -12.16 -7.92 -0.53
N ASN A 103 -13.27 -8.40 -1.12
CA ASN A 103 -14.14 -9.37 -0.49
C ASN A 103 -13.81 -10.76 -1.07
N TYR A 104 -13.13 -11.59 -0.28
CA TYR A 104 -12.78 -12.95 -0.69
C TYR A 104 -14.02 -13.86 -0.56
N ASN A 105 -14.44 -14.49 -1.66
CA ASN A 105 -15.59 -15.40 -1.64
C ASN A 105 -15.12 -16.84 -1.42
N LEU A 106 -15.61 -17.48 -0.33
CA LEU A 106 -15.31 -18.85 0.04
C LEU A 106 -16.59 -19.67 0.15
N ASN A 107 -16.92 -20.39 -0.91
CA ASN A 107 -18.07 -21.31 -0.93
C ASN A 107 -17.64 -22.72 -0.56
N VAL A 108 -18.30 -23.29 0.45
CA VAL A 108 -17.92 -24.54 1.10
C VAL A 108 -19.04 -25.55 1.02
N LYS A 109 -18.72 -26.78 0.60
CA LYS A 109 -19.61 -27.93 0.69
C LYS A 109 -19.11 -28.86 1.80
N LEU A 110 -19.90 -29.01 2.86
CA LEU A 110 -19.60 -29.92 3.96
C LEU A 110 -19.92 -31.37 3.56
N LYS A 111 -19.28 -32.31 4.23
CA LYS A 111 -19.54 -33.76 4.13
C LYS A 111 -20.00 -34.28 5.47
N GLU A 112 -20.86 -35.30 5.49
CA GLU A 112 -21.20 -35.99 6.72
C GLU A 112 -19.98 -36.60 7.39
N SER A 113 -19.96 -36.58 8.71
CA SER A 113 -18.92 -37.24 9.49
C SER A 113 -19.16 -38.76 9.40
N SER A 114 -18.38 -39.45 8.58
CA SER A 114 -18.20 -40.89 8.76
C SER A 114 -17.22 -41.12 9.92
N GLU A 115 -17.25 -42.25 10.60
CA GLU A 115 -16.54 -42.55 11.85
C GLU A 115 -15.03 -42.32 11.88
N THR A 116 -14.41 -41.88 10.79
CA THR A 116 -13.00 -41.49 10.70
C THR A 116 -12.89 -39.97 10.75
N LEU A 117 -12.24 -39.46 11.79
CA LEU A 117 -11.94 -38.05 12.06
C LEU A 117 -10.81 -37.52 11.13
N ASP A 118 -10.95 -37.65 9.83
CA ASP A 118 -9.99 -37.09 8.90
C ASP A 118 -10.36 -35.64 8.56
N GLU A 119 -9.53 -34.68 9.01
CA GLU A 119 -9.60 -33.26 8.63
C GLU A 119 -9.32 -33.12 7.13
N ILE A 120 -10.23 -32.57 6.34
CA ILE A 120 -9.97 -32.30 4.93
C ILE A 120 -9.23 -30.95 4.84
N VAL A 121 -7.92 -31.00 4.59
CA VAL A 121 -7.13 -29.80 4.32
C VAL A 121 -7.14 -29.49 2.82
N ILE A 122 -7.75 -28.37 2.46
CA ILE A 122 -7.78 -27.85 1.09
C ILE A 122 -6.80 -26.66 1.04
N THR A 123 -5.73 -26.81 0.28
CA THR A 123 -4.83 -25.67 0.01
C THR A 123 -5.49 -24.76 -1.02
N ALA A 124 -5.73 -23.51 -0.65
CA ALA A 124 -6.31 -22.53 -1.56
C ALA A 124 -5.33 -22.25 -2.72
N ALA A 125 -5.76 -22.58 -3.94
CA ALA A 125 -5.02 -22.18 -5.13
C ALA A 125 -5.14 -20.66 -5.29
N LYS A 126 -4.00 -19.96 -5.45
CA LYS A 126 -4.01 -18.54 -5.79
C LYS A 126 -4.63 -18.33 -7.16
N THR A 127 -5.92 -18.06 -7.22
CA THR A 127 -6.58 -17.65 -8.46
C THR A 127 -6.27 -16.17 -8.68
N LYS A 128 -5.50 -15.87 -9.72
CA LYS A 128 -5.17 -14.47 -10.11
C LYS A 128 -6.38 -13.67 -10.60
N PHE A 129 -7.44 -14.37 -10.99
CA PHE A 129 -8.66 -13.76 -11.54
C PHE A 129 -9.80 -14.00 -10.56
N ASN A 130 -10.23 -12.96 -9.88
CA ASN A 130 -11.45 -12.97 -9.10
C ASN A 130 -12.53 -12.26 -9.90
N THR A 131 -13.58 -13.00 -10.31
CA THR A 131 -14.68 -12.47 -11.11
C THR A 131 -15.57 -11.49 -10.36
N GLU A 132 -15.36 -11.35 -9.06
CA GLU A 132 -16.18 -10.49 -8.18
C GLU A 132 -15.55 -9.12 -7.91
N LYS A 133 -14.40 -8.80 -8.51
CA LYS A 133 -13.82 -7.47 -8.40
C LYS A 133 -14.68 -6.46 -9.14
N THR A 134 -15.31 -5.57 -8.42
CA THR A 134 -16.02 -4.42 -8.97
C THR A 134 -15.09 -3.23 -9.12
N GLY A 135 -14.95 -2.70 -10.34
CA GLY A 135 -14.08 -1.57 -10.65
C GLY A 135 -12.67 -1.98 -11.11
N ALA A 136 -11.92 -1.00 -11.63
CA ALA A 136 -10.54 -1.17 -12.06
C ALA A 136 -9.59 -0.93 -10.87
N THR A 137 -9.24 -2.00 -10.17
CA THR A 137 -8.28 -1.97 -9.06
C THR A 137 -7.05 -2.79 -9.38
N THR A 138 -5.87 -2.28 -9.04
CA THR A 138 -4.60 -2.99 -9.13
C THR A 138 -3.99 -3.07 -7.74
N ASN A 139 -3.88 -4.28 -7.21
CA ASN A 139 -3.25 -4.53 -5.91
C ASN A 139 -1.82 -5.02 -6.10
N ILE A 140 -0.89 -4.43 -5.38
CA ILE A 140 0.54 -4.67 -5.48
C ILE A 140 1.05 -4.99 -4.09
N SER A 141 1.46 -6.25 -3.87
CA SER A 141 1.95 -6.73 -2.58
C SER A 141 3.40 -6.32 -2.31
N SER A 142 3.84 -6.37 -1.06
CA SER A 142 5.23 -6.09 -0.67
C SER A 142 6.24 -6.97 -1.39
N SER A 143 5.89 -8.23 -1.70
CA SER A 143 6.76 -9.13 -2.47
C SER A 143 6.94 -8.67 -3.92
N GLN A 144 5.91 -8.12 -4.53
CA GLN A 144 6.00 -7.53 -5.87
C GLN A 144 6.79 -6.22 -5.84
N ILE A 145 6.54 -5.35 -4.84
CA ILE A 145 7.28 -4.09 -4.64
C ILE A 145 8.79 -4.35 -4.53
N THR A 146 9.20 -5.37 -3.78
CA THR A 146 10.62 -5.69 -3.60
C THR A 146 11.26 -6.38 -4.80
N SER A 147 10.49 -7.09 -5.63
CA SER A 147 10.99 -7.79 -6.82
C SER A 147 11.09 -6.90 -8.06
N LEU A 148 10.41 -5.77 -8.07
CA LEU A 148 10.37 -4.87 -9.23
C LEU A 148 11.58 -3.94 -9.23
N PRO A 149 12.28 -3.81 -10.35
CA PRO A 149 13.33 -2.82 -10.51
C PRO A 149 12.69 -1.42 -10.57
N THR A 150 12.97 -0.59 -9.58
CA THR A 150 12.55 0.80 -9.54
C THR A 150 13.75 1.73 -9.69
N ILE A 151 13.60 2.83 -10.41
CA ILE A 151 14.70 3.79 -10.62
C ILE A 151 14.77 4.77 -9.44
N ASN A 152 13.64 5.29 -9.01
CA ASN A 152 13.56 6.35 -8.01
C ASN A 152 13.09 5.84 -6.64
N ARG A 153 12.62 4.58 -6.54
CA ARG A 153 11.97 4.01 -5.34
C ARG A 153 10.85 4.91 -4.84
N SER A 154 10.00 5.34 -5.76
CA SER A 154 8.88 6.24 -5.48
C SER A 154 7.54 5.50 -5.58
N ILE A 155 6.52 6.08 -4.96
CA ILE A 155 5.14 5.58 -5.09
C ILE A 155 4.68 5.62 -6.54
N SER A 156 5.16 6.59 -7.34
CA SER A 156 4.84 6.68 -8.76
C SER A 156 5.43 5.52 -9.57
N ASP A 157 6.60 5.00 -9.18
CA ASP A 157 7.16 3.79 -9.82
C ASP A 157 6.26 2.55 -9.61
N ILE A 158 5.58 2.47 -8.44
CA ILE A 158 4.61 1.42 -8.17
C ILE A 158 3.30 1.68 -8.93
N ALA A 159 2.83 2.92 -8.92
CA ALA A 159 1.59 3.29 -9.61
C ALA A 159 1.60 2.92 -11.10
N ARG A 160 2.77 3.02 -11.75
CA ARG A 160 2.98 2.61 -13.16
C ARG A 160 2.72 1.14 -13.47
N LEU A 161 2.58 0.28 -12.46
CA LEU A 161 2.15 -1.10 -12.67
C LEU A 161 0.67 -1.20 -13.02
N SER A 162 -0.10 -0.15 -12.73
CA SER A 162 -1.46 -0.03 -13.24
C SER A 162 -1.41 0.40 -14.72
N PRO A 163 -2.09 -0.31 -15.63
CA PRO A 163 -2.07 0.03 -17.06
C PRO A 163 -2.70 1.40 -17.39
N TYR A 164 -3.40 2.00 -16.45
CA TYR A 164 -4.07 3.29 -16.60
C TYR A 164 -3.30 4.44 -15.95
N ALA A 165 -2.12 4.17 -15.38
CA ALA A 165 -1.31 5.17 -14.70
C ALA A 165 -0.20 5.70 -15.60
N SER A 166 -0.02 7.02 -15.59
CA SER A 166 1.15 7.70 -16.14
C SER A 166 1.67 8.62 -15.04
N ASP A 167 2.72 8.19 -14.33
CA ASP A 167 3.23 8.81 -13.12
C ASP A 167 2.12 8.91 -12.03
N MET A 168 1.77 10.09 -11.57
CA MET A 168 0.65 10.33 -10.62
C MET A 168 -0.68 10.62 -11.33
N SER A 169 -0.74 10.60 -12.65
CA SER A 169 -1.96 10.77 -13.45
C SER A 169 -2.62 9.43 -13.72
N PHE A 170 -3.93 9.36 -13.58
CA PHE A 170 -4.72 8.16 -13.83
C PHE A 170 -5.83 8.43 -14.84
N ALA A 171 -5.99 7.52 -15.81
CA ALA A 171 -7.03 7.56 -16.83
C ALA A 171 -7.12 8.92 -17.58
N GLY A 172 -5.98 9.58 -17.79
CA GLY A 172 -5.93 10.90 -18.44
C GLY A 172 -6.27 12.08 -17.54
N GLY A 173 -6.48 11.85 -16.24
CA GLY A 173 -6.70 12.91 -15.27
C GLY A 173 -5.41 13.66 -14.89
N ASP A 174 -5.56 14.77 -14.15
CA ASP A 174 -4.44 15.54 -13.61
C ASP A 174 -3.89 14.86 -12.35
N GLY A 175 -2.58 14.65 -12.26
CA GLY A 175 -1.92 14.04 -11.10
C GLY A 175 -2.15 14.77 -9.78
N ARG A 176 -2.45 16.08 -9.81
CA ARG A 176 -2.84 16.88 -8.65
C ARG A 176 -4.19 16.49 -8.06
N SER A 177 -5.04 15.83 -8.84
CA SER A 177 -6.36 15.35 -8.43
C SER A 177 -6.35 13.91 -7.93
N THR A 178 -5.19 13.27 -7.89
CA THR A 178 -5.02 11.90 -7.38
C THR A 178 -4.98 11.91 -5.87
N ASN A 179 -5.76 11.04 -5.24
CA ASN A 179 -5.72 10.85 -3.80
C ASN A 179 -4.64 9.84 -3.41
N PHE A 180 -3.76 10.22 -2.49
CA PHE A 180 -2.81 9.32 -1.88
C PHE A 180 -3.07 9.19 -0.39
N THR A 181 -3.30 7.95 0.07
CA THR A 181 -3.54 7.66 1.48
C THR A 181 -2.59 6.60 2.00
N VAL A 182 -2.23 6.72 3.26
CA VAL A 182 -1.45 5.74 4.00
C VAL A 182 -2.22 5.38 5.27
N ASP A 183 -2.54 4.11 5.45
CA ASP A 183 -3.37 3.59 6.56
C ASP A 183 -4.68 4.39 6.75
N GLY A 184 -5.26 4.87 5.65
CA GLY A 184 -6.46 5.69 5.64
C GLY A 184 -6.26 7.18 5.91
N ALA A 185 -5.05 7.62 6.28
CA ALA A 185 -4.74 9.03 6.42
C ALA A 185 -4.38 9.65 5.05
N ASN A 186 -4.84 10.87 4.80
CA ASN A 186 -4.59 11.59 3.56
C ASN A 186 -3.19 12.23 3.58
N PHE A 187 -2.41 11.96 2.54
CA PHE A 187 -1.06 12.51 2.31
C PHE A 187 -0.96 13.35 1.04
N ASN A 188 -2.06 13.88 0.56
CA ASN A 188 -2.08 14.72 -0.64
C ASN A 188 -1.39 16.06 -0.43
N ASN A 189 -0.91 16.65 -1.53
CA ASN A 189 -0.58 18.06 -1.58
C ASN A 189 -1.86 18.89 -1.76
N ASN A 190 -2.49 19.26 -0.65
CA ASN A 190 -3.77 19.96 -0.65
C ASN A 190 -3.69 21.41 -1.21
N PHE A 191 -2.50 21.93 -1.47
CA PHE A 191 -2.35 23.25 -2.11
C PHE A 191 -2.60 23.24 -3.62
N GLY A 192 -2.63 22.05 -4.26
CA GLY A 192 -2.96 21.89 -5.68
C GLY A 192 -1.99 22.55 -6.66
N LEU A 193 -0.80 22.96 -6.20
CA LEU A 193 0.20 23.64 -7.03
C LEU A 193 1.18 22.67 -7.71
N SER A 194 1.24 21.42 -7.24
CA SER A 194 2.15 20.39 -7.74
C SER A 194 1.52 19.01 -7.58
N ASP A 195 1.82 18.10 -8.47
CA ASP A 195 1.52 16.67 -8.40
C ASP A 195 2.51 15.90 -7.50
N ASN A 196 3.57 16.57 -7.02
CA ASN A 196 4.51 15.96 -6.09
C ASN A 196 3.88 15.76 -4.71
N LEU A 197 4.02 14.54 -4.19
CA LEU A 197 3.64 14.21 -2.83
C LEU A 197 4.56 14.92 -1.81
N PRO A 198 4.09 15.18 -0.58
CA PRO A 198 4.93 15.69 0.50
C PRO A 198 6.20 14.84 0.71
N GLY A 199 7.25 15.46 1.28
CA GLY A 199 8.51 14.74 1.54
C GLY A 199 9.37 14.50 0.29
N GLY A 200 9.21 15.33 -0.77
CA GLY A 200 9.99 15.17 -2.01
C GLY A 200 9.49 14.06 -2.92
N GLY A 201 8.22 13.67 -2.81
CA GLY A 201 7.58 12.64 -3.60
C GLY A 201 7.48 11.26 -2.92
N ASN A 202 8.12 11.06 -1.77
CA ASN A 202 8.05 9.82 -0.99
C ASN A 202 7.70 10.13 0.47
N PRO A 203 6.42 10.27 0.82
CA PRO A 203 6.01 10.56 2.18
C PRO A 203 6.23 9.37 3.15
N ILE A 204 6.43 8.18 2.60
CA ILE A 204 6.68 6.95 3.36
C ILE A 204 7.73 6.10 2.64
N SER A 205 8.56 5.40 3.41
CA SER A 205 9.52 4.42 2.88
C SER A 205 8.79 3.26 2.19
N MET A 206 9.31 2.86 1.02
CA MET A 206 8.81 1.70 0.28
C MET A 206 8.90 0.39 1.07
N ASP A 207 9.92 0.26 1.92
CA ASP A 207 10.13 -0.91 2.76
C ASP A 207 9.16 -0.99 3.95
N ALA A 208 8.49 0.12 4.28
CA ALA A 208 7.44 0.14 5.29
C ALA A 208 6.07 -0.30 4.75
N ILE A 209 5.92 -0.43 3.42
CA ILE A 209 4.63 -0.73 2.79
C ILE A 209 4.39 -2.24 2.72
N GLU A 210 3.22 -2.69 3.14
CA GLU A 210 2.75 -4.07 3.01
C GLU A 210 2.05 -4.28 1.67
N GLU A 211 1.17 -3.37 1.31
CA GLU A 211 0.38 -3.45 0.07
C GLU A 211 0.03 -2.06 -0.44
N VAL A 212 0.03 -1.89 -1.76
CA VAL A 212 -0.49 -0.71 -2.44
C VAL A 212 -1.65 -1.12 -3.32
N GLN A 213 -2.76 -0.41 -3.19
CA GLN A 213 -3.90 -0.53 -4.06
C GLN A 213 -4.03 0.74 -4.91
N VAL A 214 -4.02 0.57 -6.22
CA VAL A 214 -4.34 1.62 -7.18
C VAL A 214 -5.79 1.42 -7.62
N VAL A 215 -6.61 2.44 -7.45
CA VAL A 215 -8.04 2.39 -7.71
C VAL A 215 -8.41 3.41 -8.77
N ILE A 216 -9.16 2.98 -9.78
CA ILE A 216 -9.67 3.83 -10.84
C ILE A 216 -11.18 3.61 -10.94
N ALA A 217 -11.95 4.70 -10.85
CA ALA A 217 -13.41 4.66 -10.88
C ALA A 217 -14.01 3.65 -9.88
N PRO A 218 -13.80 3.81 -8.56
CA PRO A 218 -14.31 2.88 -7.57
C PRO A 218 -15.84 2.95 -7.49
N PHE A 219 -16.45 1.80 -7.20
CA PHE A 219 -17.86 1.70 -6.83
C PHE A 219 -18.09 1.78 -5.32
N ASP A 220 -17.02 1.80 -4.52
CA ASP A 220 -17.09 1.89 -3.06
C ASP A 220 -17.17 3.36 -2.63
N VAL A 221 -18.26 3.73 -1.97
CA VAL A 221 -18.55 5.10 -1.50
C VAL A 221 -17.54 5.60 -0.44
N ARG A 222 -16.78 4.70 0.19
CA ARG A 222 -15.71 5.04 1.15
C ARG A 222 -14.47 5.60 0.45
N GLN A 223 -14.32 5.33 -0.84
CA GLN A 223 -13.20 5.81 -1.63
C GLN A 223 -13.58 7.17 -2.25
N THR A 224 -13.09 8.23 -1.67
CA THR A 224 -13.43 9.61 -2.00
C THR A 224 -12.20 10.47 -2.22
N ASN A 225 -12.42 11.76 -2.52
CA ASN A 225 -11.39 12.80 -2.57
C ASN A 225 -10.40 12.69 -3.74
N PHE A 226 -10.84 12.16 -4.90
CA PHE A 226 -10.05 12.17 -6.13
C PHE A 226 -10.91 12.27 -7.40
N ILE A 227 -10.25 12.68 -8.48
CA ILE A 227 -10.78 12.63 -9.85
C ILE A 227 -9.80 11.81 -10.68
N GLY A 228 -10.29 10.69 -11.26
CA GLY A 228 -9.47 9.78 -12.05
C GLY A 228 -8.98 8.57 -11.27
N GLY A 229 -8.14 8.73 -10.25
CA GLY A 229 -7.63 7.59 -9.49
C GLY A 229 -7.17 7.91 -8.08
N GLY A 230 -7.08 6.89 -7.26
CA GLY A 230 -6.56 6.93 -5.90
C GLY A 230 -5.52 5.85 -5.66
N ILE A 231 -4.56 6.16 -4.81
CA ILE A 231 -3.54 5.22 -4.32
C ILE A 231 -3.74 5.05 -2.83
N ASN A 232 -4.01 3.84 -2.39
CA ASN A 232 -4.12 3.48 -0.99
C ASN A 232 -2.93 2.58 -0.61
N ALA A 233 -2.08 3.04 0.28
CA ALA A 233 -0.98 2.24 0.83
C ALA A 233 -1.31 1.79 2.25
N ILE A 234 -0.91 0.57 2.58
CA ILE A 234 -0.98 0.05 3.94
C ILE A 234 0.43 -0.24 4.43
N THR A 235 0.73 0.14 5.66
CA THR A 235 2.01 -0.13 6.27
C THR A 235 2.11 -1.56 6.81
N LYS A 236 3.33 -2.08 6.84
CA LYS A 236 3.66 -3.34 7.50
C LYS A 236 3.34 -3.25 8.99
N SER A 237 2.94 -4.35 9.54
CA SER A 237 2.72 -4.49 10.99
C SER A 237 3.52 -5.67 11.54
N GLY A 238 3.78 -5.64 12.85
CA GLY A 238 4.46 -6.74 13.53
C GLY A 238 3.66 -8.04 13.50
N THR A 239 4.37 -9.13 13.61
CA THR A 239 3.85 -10.50 13.64
C THR A 239 4.38 -11.23 14.88
N ASN A 240 4.01 -12.51 15.06
CA ASN A 240 4.52 -13.34 16.17
C ASN A 240 6.02 -13.68 16.06
N THR A 241 6.64 -13.39 14.94
CA THR A 241 8.08 -13.57 14.70
C THR A 241 8.75 -12.21 14.53
N PHE A 242 9.93 -12.05 15.13
CA PHE A 242 10.74 -10.87 14.88
C PHE A 242 11.27 -10.89 13.45
N LYS A 243 11.08 -9.79 12.74
CA LYS A 243 11.60 -9.58 11.39
C LYS A 243 12.25 -8.21 11.34
N GLY A 244 13.38 -8.12 10.65
CA GLY A 244 14.07 -6.86 10.42
C GLY A 244 14.83 -6.90 9.10
N SER A 245 15.06 -5.73 8.54
CA SER A 245 15.90 -5.53 7.37
C SER A 245 16.72 -4.25 7.53
N ALA A 246 17.90 -4.25 6.92
CA ALA A 246 18.69 -3.04 6.75
C ALA A 246 19.11 -2.95 5.30
N TYR A 247 19.04 -1.76 4.72
CA TYR A 247 19.31 -1.55 3.32
C TYR A 247 20.00 -0.23 3.06
N THR A 248 20.73 -0.18 1.96
CA THR A 248 21.29 1.04 1.41
C THR A 248 21.15 1.05 -0.09
N TYR A 249 20.81 2.21 -0.64
CA TYR A 249 20.76 2.45 -2.08
C TYR A 249 21.63 3.64 -2.43
N PHE A 250 22.39 3.51 -3.48
CA PHE A 250 23.27 4.54 -3.98
C PHE A 250 23.05 4.72 -5.47
N GLN A 251 22.92 5.97 -5.89
CA GLN A 251 22.80 6.35 -7.30
C GLN A 251 23.61 7.63 -7.54
N ASN A 252 24.31 7.68 -8.66
CA ASN A 252 25.00 8.90 -9.10
C ASN A 252 24.85 9.09 -10.61
N GLN A 253 25.31 10.24 -11.12
CA GLN A 253 25.25 10.59 -12.55
C GLN A 253 25.97 9.58 -13.46
N ASN A 254 27.01 8.89 -12.95
CA ASN A 254 27.79 7.94 -13.75
C ASN A 254 27.04 6.60 -13.98
N MET A 255 25.97 6.33 -13.21
CA MET A 255 25.12 5.16 -13.38
C MET A 255 24.06 5.35 -14.48
N ARG A 256 23.95 6.56 -15.03
CA ARG A 256 23.06 6.88 -16.15
C ARG A 256 23.87 7.01 -17.43
N GLY A 257 23.38 6.45 -18.53
CA GLY A 257 24.00 6.62 -19.85
C GLY A 257 23.98 8.09 -20.30
N ASN A 258 24.99 8.52 -21.03
CA ASN A 258 25.10 9.87 -21.58
C ASN A 258 24.70 9.93 -23.07
N SER A 259 24.32 8.82 -23.68
CA SER A 259 23.93 8.75 -25.09
C SER A 259 22.50 8.28 -25.29
N ILE A 260 21.82 8.82 -26.29
CA ILE A 260 20.50 8.36 -26.77
C ILE A 260 20.63 8.20 -28.28
N ASP A 261 20.24 7.04 -28.80
CA ASP A 261 20.32 6.69 -30.25
C ASP A 261 21.71 6.91 -30.88
N GLY A 262 22.77 6.73 -30.09
CA GLY A 262 24.14 6.92 -30.52
C GLY A 262 24.66 8.37 -30.45
N GLU A 263 23.81 9.33 -30.11
CA GLU A 263 24.23 10.72 -29.88
C GLU A 263 24.69 10.94 -28.45
N ASP A 264 25.86 11.50 -28.24
CA ASP A 264 26.37 11.89 -26.92
C ASP A 264 25.71 13.19 -26.45
N LEU A 265 24.99 13.12 -25.34
CA LEU A 265 24.32 14.27 -24.72
C LEU A 265 25.25 15.13 -23.86
N GLY A 266 26.54 14.82 -23.83
CA GLY A 266 27.54 15.52 -23.02
C GLY A 266 27.53 15.11 -21.53
N ALA A 267 28.39 15.79 -20.77
CA ALA A 267 28.52 15.49 -19.33
C ALA A 267 27.28 15.92 -18.55
N ARG A 268 26.71 14.98 -17.78
CA ARG A 268 25.60 15.26 -16.87
C ARG A 268 26.07 16.07 -15.65
N ALA A 269 25.18 16.91 -15.13
CA ALA A 269 25.41 17.59 -13.85
C ALA A 269 25.64 16.56 -12.75
N LYS A 270 26.49 16.92 -11.78
CA LYS A 270 26.73 16.06 -10.59
C LYS A 270 25.42 15.85 -9.83
N GLU A 271 25.01 14.62 -9.75
CA GLU A 271 23.84 14.19 -9.00
C GLU A 271 24.22 12.97 -8.16
N SER A 272 23.82 12.96 -6.92
CA SER A 272 23.96 11.78 -6.07
C SER A 272 22.73 11.63 -5.21
N LYS A 273 22.25 10.40 -5.05
CA LYS A 273 21.17 10.04 -4.15
C LYS A 273 21.65 8.86 -3.33
N THR A 274 21.57 8.99 -2.02
CA THR A 274 21.91 7.89 -1.11
C THR A 274 20.78 7.72 -0.11
N ILE A 275 20.30 6.50 0.02
CA ILE A 275 19.25 6.11 0.96
C ILE A 275 19.82 5.07 1.92
N TYR A 276 19.60 5.28 3.21
CA TYR A 276 19.89 4.32 4.28
C TYR A 276 18.58 4.06 5.00
N GLY A 277 18.25 2.80 5.21
CA GLY A 277 17.04 2.46 5.93
C GLY A 277 17.16 1.18 6.72
N ALA A 278 16.30 1.06 7.72
CA ALA A 278 16.14 -0.14 8.51
C ALA A 278 14.69 -0.31 8.92
N THR A 279 14.24 -1.56 8.94
CA THR A 279 12.93 -1.93 9.47
C THR A 279 13.11 -2.95 10.58
N PHE A 280 12.25 -2.88 11.59
CA PHE A 280 12.22 -3.89 12.66
C PHE A 280 10.81 -4.02 13.20
N GLY A 281 10.32 -5.24 13.35
CA GLY A 281 9.00 -5.52 13.86
C GLY A 281 8.91 -6.88 14.52
N GLY A 282 7.91 -7.04 15.39
CA GLY A 282 7.70 -8.29 16.12
C GLY A 282 6.64 -8.17 17.21
N PRO A 283 6.51 -9.21 18.05
CA PRO A 283 5.54 -9.22 19.14
C PRO A 283 6.11 -8.53 20.38
N ILE A 284 5.32 -7.64 21.00
CA ILE A 284 5.50 -7.24 22.39
C ILE A 284 4.85 -8.30 23.27
N ILE A 285 3.62 -8.71 22.91
CA ILE A 285 2.91 -9.82 23.53
C ILE A 285 2.39 -10.72 22.40
N LYS A 286 2.82 -11.98 22.37
CA LYS A 286 2.41 -12.94 21.33
C LYS A 286 0.89 -13.01 21.20
N ASN A 287 0.39 -13.03 19.98
CA ASN A 287 -1.02 -13.08 19.58
C ASN A 287 -1.87 -11.87 20.01
N LYS A 288 -1.28 -10.83 20.66
CA LYS A 288 -2.05 -9.71 21.22
C LYS A 288 -1.51 -8.34 20.83
N LEU A 289 -0.22 -8.11 21.04
CA LEU A 289 0.37 -6.78 20.86
C LEU A 289 1.65 -6.88 20.04
N PHE A 290 1.70 -6.09 18.99
CA PHE A 290 2.80 -6.07 18.02
C PHE A 290 3.32 -4.65 17.85
N PHE A 291 4.54 -4.54 17.38
CA PHE A 291 5.13 -3.28 16.95
C PHE A 291 5.80 -3.45 15.59
N PHE A 292 5.88 -2.36 14.86
CA PHE A 292 6.69 -2.22 13.66
C PHE A 292 7.29 -0.81 13.64
N ALA A 293 8.58 -0.72 13.35
CA ALA A 293 9.31 0.52 13.23
C ALA A 293 10.09 0.54 11.91
N ASN A 294 10.09 1.70 11.26
CA ASN A 294 10.89 1.98 10.07
C ASN A 294 11.62 3.30 10.25
N VAL A 295 12.87 3.33 9.84
CA VAL A 295 13.68 4.53 9.74
C VAL A 295 14.33 4.54 8.37
N GLU A 296 14.16 5.65 7.64
CA GLU A 296 14.82 5.89 6.37
C GLU A 296 15.39 7.30 6.33
N VAL A 297 16.61 7.42 5.85
CA VAL A 297 17.32 8.70 5.66
C VAL A 297 17.73 8.80 4.21
N GLU A 298 17.17 9.76 3.49
CA GLU A 298 17.52 10.08 2.12
C GLU A 298 18.45 11.32 2.10
N LYS A 299 19.55 11.20 1.36
CA LYS A 299 20.50 12.30 1.10
C LYS A 299 20.57 12.53 -0.40
N GLN A 300 20.01 13.63 -0.87
CA GLN A 300 20.04 14.06 -2.27
C GLN A 300 20.48 15.51 -2.36
N PRO A 301 21.81 15.77 -2.41
CA PRO A 301 22.30 17.13 -2.57
C PRO A 301 21.89 17.67 -3.94
N GLN A 302 21.22 18.81 -3.94
CA GLN A 302 20.82 19.52 -5.15
C GLN A 302 21.76 20.69 -5.40
N GLN A 303 22.09 20.93 -6.67
CA GLN A 303 22.84 22.11 -7.06
C GLN A 303 21.94 23.34 -6.92
N VAL A 304 22.32 24.25 -6.03
CA VAL A 304 21.65 25.55 -5.90
C VAL A 304 22.18 26.48 -6.98
N ILE A 305 21.31 26.93 -7.88
CA ILE A 305 21.65 27.96 -8.87
C ILE A 305 21.76 29.28 -8.11
N LYS A 306 22.99 29.78 -7.94
CA LYS A 306 23.21 31.10 -7.39
C LYS A 306 22.98 32.13 -8.49
N TRP A 307 21.90 32.89 -8.38
CA TRP A 307 21.67 34.05 -9.22
C TRP A 307 22.73 35.10 -8.90
N ARG A 308 23.49 35.54 -9.92
CA ARG A 308 24.40 36.66 -9.82
C ARG A 308 23.91 37.71 -10.80
N GLU A 309 24.14 38.96 -10.47
CA GLU A 309 23.93 40.06 -11.37
C GLU A 309 24.71 39.79 -12.67
N SER A 310 23.99 39.70 -13.79
CA SER A 310 24.61 39.34 -15.05
C SER A 310 25.09 40.60 -15.77
N ASN A 311 26.35 40.69 -16.00
CA ASN A 311 26.90 41.70 -16.95
C ASN A 311 26.55 41.26 -18.37
N ARG A 312 26.08 42.17 -19.23
CA ARG A 312 25.61 41.92 -20.61
C ARG A 312 26.59 41.07 -21.43
N THR A 313 27.87 41.19 -21.21
CA THR A 313 28.93 40.43 -21.87
C THR A 313 28.92 38.93 -21.50
N ARG A 314 28.43 38.56 -20.29
CA ARG A 314 28.36 37.16 -19.86
C ARG A 314 27.15 36.41 -20.40
N ILE A 315 26.05 37.09 -20.66
CA ILE A 315 24.86 36.44 -21.26
C ILE A 315 25.19 35.93 -22.66
N THR A 316 25.95 36.71 -23.46
CA THR A 316 26.35 36.31 -24.82
C THR A 316 27.27 35.08 -24.79
N THR A 317 28.17 35.00 -23.83
CA THR A 317 29.08 33.85 -23.68
C THR A 317 28.35 32.58 -23.20
N TYR A 318 27.37 32.73 -22.29
CA TYR A 318 26.57 31.58 -21.81
C TYR A 318 25.63 31.00 -22.87
N LEU A 319 25.01 31.87 -23.66
CA LEU A 319 24.17 31.45 -24.82
C LEU A 319 25.01 30.81 -25.94
N ALA A 320 26.25 31.27 -26.14
CA ALA A 320 27.17 30.70 -27.14
C ALA A 320 27.71 29.32 -26.72
N LEU A 321 27.87 29.07 -25.41
CA LEU A 321 28.32 27.77 -24.86
C LEU A 321 27.21 26.71 -24.75
N HIS A 322 25.93 27.13 -24.73
CA HIS A 322 24.80 26.20 -24.53
C HIS A 322 23.98 25.89 -25.76
N SER A 323 24.27 26.47 -26.93
CA SER A 323 23.52 26.16 -28.15
C SER A 323 24.30 26.40 -29.44
N PRO A 324 25.05 25.40 -29.91
CA PRO A 324 25.53 25.44 -31.30
C PRO A 324 24.41 25.23 -32.33
N THR A 325 23.18 24.90 -31.90
CA THR A 325 22.07 24.54 -32.81
C THR A 325 20.79 25.38 -32.68
N CYS A 326 20.79 26.43 -31.86
CA CYS A 326 19.63 27.31 -31.81
C CYS A 326 19.61 28.21 -33.07
N LYS A 327 18.96 27.75 -34.15
CA LYS A 327 18.62 28.59 -35.30
C LYS A 327 17.79 29.76 -34.78
N ARG A 328 18.31 31.00 -34.96
CA ARG A 328 17.55 32.23 -34.72
C ARG A 328 16.31 32.22 -35.62
N TYR A 329 15.15 32.14 -34.99
CA TYR A 329 13.94 32.60 -35.67
C TYR A 329 13.86 34.12 -35.50
N PRO A 330 13.77 34.90 -36.55
CA PRO A 330 13.53 36.33 -36.43
C PRO A 330 12.12 36.52 -35.89
N ILE A 331 12.02 37.28 -34.82
CA ILE A 331 10.73 37.78 -34.33
C ILE A 331 10.42 38.99 -35.22
N SER A 332 9.39 38.83 -36.06
CA SER A 332 8.75 39.92 -36.79
C SER A 332 7.73 40.61 -35.90
#